data_7e0d9cfec20af6dbb126941f31b4bdd5
#
_entry.id   7e0d9cfec20af6dbb126941f31b4bdd5
#
_cell.length_a   1.000
_cell.length_b   1.000
_cell.length_c   1.000
_cell.angle_alpha   90.00
_cell.angle_beta   90.00
_cell.angle_gamma   90.00
#
_symmetry.space_group_name_H-M   'P 1'
#
loop_
_entity.id
_entity.type
_entity.pdbx_description
1 polymer ?
#
loop_
_entity_poly.entity_id
_entity_poly.type
_entity_poly.pdbx_seq_one_letter_code
_entity_poly.pdbx_strand_id
1 'polypeptide(L)'
;MQQRTWLASLDNFKKGTIETVNGSAAHFAMSNVFEVASGALPYEKVVVGRNLDYVIEVLRAHRTSAWFAAAHDEFAIVLDGTVDVQFVKAAKAPLVEPSTQGSVRFDDEPQGQSMGYMRLRRGHQALLPAGAAYRFVAVNDGVLLLQTMLGQHSVQKWAEICIR
;
A
#
# COMPACT_ATOMS: atom_id res chain seq x y z
N MET A 1 20.38 -24.52 -19.48
CA MET A 1 20.59 -23.24 -18.81
C MET A 1 19.70 -23.21 -17.57
N GLN A 2 20.27 -23.23 -16.36
CA GLN A 2 19.49 -23.22 -15.11
C GLN A 2 19.00 -21.81 -14.87
N GLN A 3 17.69 -21.57 -14.95
CA GLN A 3 17.10 -20.27 -14.58
C GLN A 3 17.21 -20.11 -13.07
N ARG A 4 17.99 -19.14 -12.62
CA ARG A 4 18.03 -18.74 -11.22
C ARG A 4 16.94 -17.70 -10.97
N THR A 5 16.01 -18.01 -10.08
CA THR A 5 15.07 -17.01 -9.55
C THR A 5 15.82 -16.11 -8.59
N TRP A 6 15.83 -14.82 -8.88
CA TRP A 6 16.37 -13.80 -7.99
C TRP A 6 15.25 -13.28 -7.09
N LEU A 7 15.43 -13.39 -5.79
CA LEU A 7 14.52 -12.77 -4.82
C LEU A 7 15.03 -11.37 -4.52
N ALA A 8 14.14 -10.37 -4.65
CA ALA A 8 14.40 -9.02 -4.19
C ALA A 8 13.80 -8.83 -2.79
N SER A 9 14.37 -7.90 -2.04
CA SER A 9 13.89 -7.49 -0.71
C SER A 9 14.16 -6.00 -0.51
N LEU A 10 13.71 -5.46 0.61
CA LEU A 10 13.97 -4.08 0.99
C LEU A 10 15.47 -3.79 1.12
N ASP A 11 16.26 -4.77 1.59
CA ASP A 11 17.71 -4.63 1.80
C ASP A 11 18.57 -5.00 0.57
N ASN A 12 17.98 -5.70 -0.39
CA ASN A 12 18.70 -6.20 -1.58
C ASN A 12 17.87 -6.07 -2.84
N PHE A 13 17.90 -4.91 -3.45
CA PHE A 13 17.23 -4.62 -4.71
C PHE A 13 18.19 -3.95 -5.71
N LYS A 14 17.82 -4.01 -6.98
CA LYS A 14 18.49 -3.26 -8.05
C LYS A 14 17.59 -2.13 -8.50
N LYS A 15 18.19 -1.07 -9.07
CA LYS A 15 17.44 0.04 -9.68
C LYS A 15 16.46 -0.49 -10.71
N GLY A 16 15.22 -0.04 -10.63
CA GLY A 16 14.16 -0.32 -11.58
C GLY A 16 14.06 0.70 -12.70
N THR A 17 13.09 0.49 -13.56
CA THR A 17 12.69 1.39 -14.64
C THR A 17 11.22 1.76 -14.48
N ILE A 18 10.80 2.79 -15.20
CA ILE A 18 9.39 3.19 -15.31
C ILE A 18 8.95 2.98 -16.74
N GLU A 19 7.84 2.27 -16.91
CA GLU A 19 7.17 2.10 -18.19
C GLU A 19 5.91 2.94 -18.21
N THR A 20 5.69 3.67 -19.31
CA THR A 20 4.51 4.49 -19.51
C THR A 20 3.82 4.14 -20.80
N VAL A 21 2.50 4.20 -20.84
CA VAL A 21 1.73 4.07 -22.08
C VAL A 21 1.60 5.45 -22.71
N ASN A 22 2.11 5.59 -23.92
CA ASN A 22 2.09 6.85 -24.68
C ASN A 22 2.69 8.06 -23.91
N GLY A 23 3.65 7.82 -23.03
CA GLY A 23 4.25 8.88 -22.20
C GLY A 23 3.29 9.49 -21.16
N SER A 24 2.16 8.87 -20.90
CA SER A 24 1.13 9.41 -20.01
C SER A 24 1.38 9.05 -18.55
N ALA A 25 1.38 10.06 -17.68
CA ALA A 25 1.42 9.88 -16.22
C ALA A 25 0.13 9.26 -15.64
N ALA A 26 -0.91 9.07 -16.45
CA ALA A 26 -2.13 8.38 -16.05
C ALA A 26 -2.06 6.85 -16.28
N HIS A 27 -0.98 6.37 -16.93
CA HIS A 27 -0.77 4.95 -17.25
C HIS A 27 0.71 4.62 -17.13
N PHE A 28 1.13 4.13 -15.98
CA PHE A 28 2.52 3.75 -15.76
C PHE A 28 2.67 2.57 -14.79
N ALA A 29 3.83 1.94 -14.85
CA ALA A 29 4.28 0.96 -13.87
C ALA A 29 5.77 1.14 -13.60
N MET A 30 6.16 1.00 -12.33
CA MET A 30 7.55 0.98 -11.88
C MET A 30 8.00 -0.47 -11.70
N SER A 31 9.12 -0.85 -12.30
CA SER A 31 9.57 -2.24 -12.33
C SER A 31 10.15 -2.75 -11.01
N ASN A 32 10.61 -1.85 -10.11
CA ASN A 32 11.17 -2.25 -8.81
C ASN A 32 10.53 -1.51 -7.64
N VAL A 33 9.54 -2.13 -7.05
CA VAL A 33 8.79 -1.58 -5.91
C VAL A 33 9.63 -1.51 -4.62
N PHE A 34 10.64 -2.36 -4.47
CA PHE A 34 11.53 -2.33 -3.31
C PHE A 34 12.43 -1.10 -3.30
N GLU A 35 12.89 -0.65 -4.49
CA GLU A 35 13.64 0.59 -4.62
C GLU A 35 12.80 1.78 -4.15
N VAL A 36 11.54 1.84 -4.57
CA VAL A 36 10.62 2.90 -4.17
C VAL A 36 10.35 2.85 -2.67
N ALA A 37 10.07 1.65 -2.13
CA ALA A 37 9.83 1.46 -0.70
C ALA A 37 11.03 1.87 0.16
N SER A 38 12.27 1.61 -0.29
CA SER A 38 13.48 1.97 0.46
C SER A 38 13.64 3.46 0.69
N GLY A 39 13.19 4.28 -0.27
CA GLY A 39 13.22 5.75 -0.20
C GLY A 39 11.95 6.39 0.36
N ALA A 40 10.92 5.60 0.67
CA ALA A 40 9.66 6.10 1.18
C ALA A 40 9.67 6.30 2.71
N LEU A 41 8.88 7.26 3.19
CA LEU A 41 8.60 7.36 4.62
C LEU A 41 7.74 6.17 5.08
N PRO A 42 7.78 5.80 6.38
CA PRO A 42 6.92 4.74 6.91
C PRO A 42 5.45 4.96 6.54
N TYR A 43 4.87 3.95 5.89
CA TYR A 43 3.47 3.94 5.45
C TYR A 43 3.05 5.08 4.50
N GLU A 44 4.02 5.78 3.90
CA GLU A 44 3.76 6.66 2.77
C GLU A 44 3.23 5.84 1.60
N LYS A 45 2.11 6.24 1.02
CA LYS A 45 1.40 5.52 -0.04
C LYS A 45 1.92 5.96 -1.41
N VAL A 46 3.06 5.42 -1.82
CA VAL A 46 3.71 5.81 -3.08
C VAL A 46 3.15 5.01 -4.24
N VAL A 47 2.57 5.68 -5.22
CA VAL A 47 1.99 5.05 -6.42
C VAL A 47 3.11 4.47 -7.28
N VAL A 48 3.11 3.16 -7.47
CA VAL A 48 4.08 2.43 -8.30
C VAL A 48 3.46 1.85 -9.57
N GLY A 49 2.14 1.85 -9.66
CA GLY A 49 1.38 1.49 -10.86
C GLY A 49 0.10 2.28 -10.91
N ARG A 50 -0.26 2.76 -12.11
CA ARG A 50 -1.47 3.54 -12.32
C ARG A 50 -2.12 3.23 -13.65
N ASN A 51 -3.42 3.04 -13.62
CA ASN A 51 -4.29 2.97 -14.79
C ASN A 51 -5.53 3.83 -14.53
N LEU A 52 -5.49 5.07 -14.94
CA LEU A 52 -6.48 6.12 -14.63
C LEU A 52 -6.62 6.32 -13.11
N ASP A 53 -7.76 5.95 -12.55
CA ASP A 53 -8.07 6.09 -11.12
C ASP A 53 -7.66 4.87 -10.29
N TYR A 54 -7.32 3.74 -10.93
CA TYR A 54 -6.85 2.56 -10.24
C TYR A 54 -5.34 2.62 -10.05
N VAL A 55 -4.89 2.41 -8.82
CA VAL A 55 -3.48 2.47 -8.45
C VAL A 55 -3.03 1.26 -7.64
N ILE A 56 -1.75 0.98 -7.78
CA ILE A 56 -1.01 0.14 -6.85
C ILE A 56 -0.06 1.06 -6.11
N GLU A 57 -0.16 1.05 -4.80
CA GLU A 57 0.71 1.82 -3.90
C GLU A 57 1.67 0.88 -3.19
N VAL A 58 2.93 1.28 -3.08
CA VAL A 58 3.91 0.62 -2.21
C VAL A 58 4.00 1.36 -0.90
N LEU A 59 4.06 0.61 0.20
CA LEU A 59 4.22 1.13 1.54
C LEU A 59 5.43 0.45 2.19
N ARG A 60 6.31 1.25 2.77
CA ARG A 60 7.34 0.74 3.68
C ARG A 60 6.72 0.49 5.04
N ALA A 61 6.62 -0.77 5.44
CA ALA A 61 6.12 -1.15 6.74
C ALA A 61 7.22 -0.97 7.79
N HIS A 62 7.01 -0.05 8.73
CA HIS A 62 7.91 0.22 9.86
C HIS A 62 7.10 0.69 11.07
N ARG A 63 7.19 -0.02 12.19
CA ARG A 63 6.38 0.24 13.40
C ARG A 63 4.87 0.16 13.10
N THR A 64 4.09 1.09 13.62
CA THR A 64 2.63 1.12 13.52
C THR A 64 2.19 2.27 12.63
N SER A 65 1.27 2.00 11.70
CA SER A 65 0.66 3.02 10.84
C SER A 65 -0.43 3.80 11.60
N ALA A 66 -0.88 4.90 11.01
CA ALA A 66 -2.19 5.47 11.32
C ALA A 66 -3.30 4.46 10.98
N TRP A 67 -4.52 4.75 11.40
CA TRP A 67 -5.71 4.05 10.94
C TRP A 67 -6.14 4.56 9.57
N PHE A 68 -6.67 3.67 8.75
CA PHE A 68 -7.22 3.99 7.44
C PHE A 68 -8.57 3.31 7.25
N ALA A 69 -9.40 3.87 6.39
CA ALA A 69 -10.60 3.24 5.87
C ALA A 69 -10.89 3.77 4.46
N ALA A 70 -11.57 2.98 3.64
CA ALA A 70 -12.00 3.38 2.31
C ALA A 70 -13.50 3.13 2.11
N ALA A 71 -14.09 3.82 1.14
CA ALA A 71 -15.46 3.59 0.73
C ALA A 71 -15.62 2.38 -0.22
N HIS A 72 -14.49 1.77 -0.63
CA HIS A 72 -14.40 0.59 -1.49
C HIS A 72 -13.46 -0.44 -0.88
N ASP A 73 -13.53 -1.66 -1.37
CA ASP A 73 -12.60 -2.71 -0.96
C ASP A 73 -11.21 -2.42 -1.48
N GLU A 74 -10.21 -2.62 -0.63
CA GLU A 74 -8.80 -2.55 -0.97
C GLU A 74 -8.14 -3.92 -0.74
N PHE A 75 -7.00 -4.17 -1.38
CA PHE A 75 -6.23 -5.40 -1.21
C PHE A 75 -4.79 -5.05 -0.83
N ALA A 76 -4.29 -5.67 0.24
CA ALA A 76 -2.91 -5.55 0.65
C ALA A 76 -2.18 -6.87 0.44
N ILE A 77 -0.95 -6.81 -0.11
CA ILE A 77 -0.06 -7.96 -0.30
C ILE A 77 1.26 -7.67 0.39
N VAL A 78 1.74 -8.57 1.22
CA VAL A 78 3.09 -8.48 1.82
C VAL A 78 4.11 -9.04 0.85
N LEU A 79 5.06 -8.21 0.43
CA LEU A 79 6.18 -8.59 -0.42
C LEU A 79 7.44 -8.91 0.37
N ASP A 80 7.61 -8.28 1.52
CA ASP A 80 8.74 -8.50 2.43
C ASP A 80 8.32 -8.24 3.87
N GLY A 81 9.01 -8.86 4.83
CA GLY A 81 8.74 -8.71 6.25
C GLY A 81 7.52 -9.49 6.76
N THR A 82 7.05 -9.08 7.93
CA THR A 82 5.86 -9.63 8.60
C THR A 82 5.05 -8.47 9.17
N VAL A 83 3.78 -8.40 8.82
CA VAL A 83 2.89 -7.30 9.18
C VAL A 83 1.58 -7.83 9.72
N ASP A 84 1.16 -7.31 10.86
CA ASP A 84 -0.19 -7.52 11.39
C ASP A 84 -1.12 -6.45 10.83
N VAL A 85 -2.27 -6.87 10.33
CA VAL A 85 -3.37 -5.97 9.94
C VAL A 85 -4.44 -6.07 11.00
N GLN A 86 -4.70 -4.98 11.70
CA GLN A 86 -5.73 -4.88 12.71
C GLN A 86 -6.97 -4.21 12.13
N PHE A 87 -8.15 -4.64 12.56
CA PHE A 87 -9.42 -4.15 12.04
C PHE A 87 -10.36 -3.68 13.14
N VAL A 88 -11.11 -2.62 12.84
CA VAL A 88 -12.22 -2.12 13.66
C VAL A 88 -13.45 -1.94 12.77
N LYS A 89 -14.55 -2.57 13.18
CA LYS A 89 -15.89 -2.30 12.62
C LYS A 89 -16.42 -1.03 13.26
N ALA A 90 -16.62 0.02 12.48
CA ALA A 90 -17.10 1.30 12.99
C ALA A 90 -18.46 1.17 13.72
N ALA A 91 -18.59 1.88 14.83
CA ALA A 91 -19.85 1.95 15.58
C ALA A 91 -20.93 2.72 14.82
N LYS A 92 -20.50 3.70 14.00
CA LYS A 92 -21.39 4.48 13.13
C LYS A 92 -20.90 4.34 11.69
N ALA A 93 -21.79 3.93 10.79
CA ALA A 93 -21.54 3.84 9.35
C ALA A 93 -22.30 4.95 8.60
N PRO A 94 -21.81 5.45 7.47
CA PRO A 94 -20.51 5.12 6.87
C PRO A 94 -19.35 5.81 7.61
N LEU A 95 -18.19 5.15 7.69
CA LEU A 95 -16.96 5.72 8.24
C LEU A 95 -16.28 6.67 7.24
N VAL A 96 -16.49 6.43 5.95
CA VAL A 96 -16.00 7.21 4.83
C VAL A 96 -17.16 7.50 3.89
N GLU A 97 -17.25 8.74 3.41
CA GLU A 97 -18.29 9.13 2.45
C GLU A 97 -18.21 8.27 1.18
N PRO A 98 -19.35 7.73 0.67
CA PRO A 98 -19.37 6.80 -0.45
C PRO A 98 -18.70 7.28 -1.74
N SER A 99 -18.66 8.60 -1.95
CA SER A 99 -18.03 9.22 -3.13
C SER A 99 -16.52 9.41 -2.99
N THR A 100 -15.93 9.11 -1.83
CA THR A 100 -14.50 9.30 -1.57
C THR A 100 -13.69 8.24 -2.30
N GLN A 101 -12.72 8.67 -3.10
CA GLN A 101 -11.74 7.79 -3.74
C GLN A 101 -10.50 7.64 -2.85
N GLY A 102 -9.93 6.43 -2.87
CA GLY A 102 -8.79 6.07 -2.03
C GLY A 102 -9.15 5.96 -0.55
N SER A 103 -8.15 5.80 0.28
CA SER A 103 -8.34 5.69 1.72
C SER A 103 -8.30 7.03 2.41
N VAL A 104 -9.02 7.13 3.52
CA VAL A 104 -9.01 8.25 4.47
C VAL A 104 -8.17 7.83 5.68
N ARG A 105 -7.40 8.76 6.22
CA ARG A 105 -6.55 8.56 7.39
C ARG A 105 -7.24 9.06 8.65
N PHE A 106 -7.07 8.31 9.74
CA PHE A 106 -7.49 8.67 11.09
C PHE A 106 -6.27 8.59 12.01
N ASP A 107 -6.02 9.64 12.77
CA ASP A 107 -4.89 9.67 13.72
C ASP A 107 -5.20 8.85 14.98
N ASP A 108 -6.47 8.84 15.39
CA ASP A 108 -6.96 8.04 16.52
C ASP A 108 -7.71 6.79 16.03
N GLU A 109 -7.80 5.79 16.91
CA GLU A 109 -8.59 4.60 16.64
C GLU A 109 -10.08 4.95 16.50
N PRO A 110 -10.71 4.64 15.36
CA PRO A 110 -12.14 4.87 15.20
C PRO A 110 -12.97 4.11 16.24
N GLN A 111 -13.99 4.76 16.78
CA GLN A 111 -14.90 4.11 17.73
C GLN A 111 -15.63 2.95 17.05
N GLY A 112 -15.58 1.77 17.68
CA GLY A 112 -16.22 0.59 17.14
C GLY A 112 -15.82 -0.69 17.85
N GLN A 113 -16.13 -1.79 17.21
CA GLN A 113 -15.80 -3.12 17.69
C GLN A 113 -14.50 -3.61 17.05
N SER A 114 -13.53 -4.00 17.87
CA SER A 114 -12.34 -4.69 17.36
C SER A 114 -12.75 -6.00 16.68
N MET A 115 -12.25 -6.20 15.45
CA MET A 115 -12.45 -7.44 14.69
C MET A 115 -11.24 -8.38 14.79
N GLY A 116 -10.23 -8.03 15.60
CA GLY A 116 -9.00 -8.78 15.72
C GLY A 116 -7.93 -8.34 14.69
N TYR A 117 -7.01 -9.26 14.39
CA TYR A 117 -5.92 -9.00 13.45
C TYR A 117 -5.59 -10.24 12.62
N MET A 118 -4.93 -10.01 11.48
CA MET A 118 -4.33 -11.05 10.65
C MET A 118 -2.83 -10.82 10.57
N ARG A 119 -2.02 -11.85 10.82
CA ARG A 119 -0.57 -11.80 10.61
C ARG A 119 -0.24 -12.23 9.21
N LEU A 120 0.30 -11.32 8.44
CA LEU A 120 0.70 -11.51 7.05
C LEU A 120 2.22 -11.62 6.93
N ARG A 121 2.67 -12.57 6.12
CA ARG A 121 4.06 -12.78 5.74
C ARG A 121 4.19 -12.66 4.23
N ARG A 122 5.39 -12.70 3.70
CA ARG A 122 5.65 -12.68 2.24
C ARG A 122 4.71 -13.59 1.47
N GLY A 123 4.03 -13.03 0.47
CA GLY A 123 3.06 -13.71 -0.38
C GLY A 123 1.64 -13.82 0.20
N HIS A 124 1.41 -13.42 1.44
CA HIS A 124 0.05 -13.33 1.97
C HIS A 124 -0.62 -12.03 1.55
N GLN A 125 -1.93 -12.11 1.33
CA GLN A 125 -2.76 -10.95 1.05
C GLN A 125 -3.92 -10.86 2.04
N ALA A 126 -4.45 -9.66 2.20
CA ALA A 126 -5.63 -9.37 2.97
C ALA A 126 -6.62 -8.53 2.16
N LEU A 127 -7.90 -8.86 2.29
CA LEU A 127 -8.97 -7.94 1.92
C LEU A 127 -9.14 -6.92 3.04
N LEU A 128 -9.14 -5.65 2.69
CA LEU A 128 -9.44 -4.50 3.54
C LEU A 128 -10.84 -4.02 3.14
N PRO A 129 -11.89 -4.49 3.85
CA PRO A 129 -13.25 -4.31 3.37
C PRO A 129 -13.72 -2.86 3.51
N ALA A 130 -14.53 -2.43 2.56
CA ALA A 130 -15.20 -1.13 2.62
C ALA A 130 -15.92 -0.93 3.96
N GLY A 131 -15.75 0.26 4.54
CA GLY A 131 -16.40 0.63 5.80
C GLY A 131 -15.79 0.06 7.08
N ALA A 132 -14.77 -0.80 7.00
CA ALA A 132 -13.95 -1.17 8.14
C ALA A 132 -12.71 -0.28 8.22
N ALA A 133 -12.33 0.11 9.44
CA ALA A 133 -11.03 0.73 9.64
C ALA A 133 -9.95 -0.35 9.81
N TYR A 134 -8.77 -0.07 9.28
CA TYR A 134 -7.61 -0.94 9.40
C TYR A 134 -6.34 -0.15 9.72
N ARG A 135 -5.38 -0.80 10.36
CA ARG A 135 -4.00 -0.30 10.47
C ARG A 135 -3.01 -1.44 10.34
N PHE A 136 -1.80 -1.09 9.95
CA PHE A 136 -0.68 -2.00 9.84
C PHE A 136 0.25 -1.87 11.04
N VAL A 137 0.72 -3.02 11.54
CA VAL A 137 1.72 -3.09 12.60
C VAL A 137 2.85 -3.98 12.11
N ALA A 138 4.00 -3.41 11.80
CA ALA A 138 5.15 -4.16 11.37
C ALA A 138 5.73 -4.94 12.55
N VAL A 139 5.75 -6.27 12.44
CA VAL A 139 6.46 -7.15 13.38
C VAL A 139 7.97 -7.04 13.14
N ASN A 140 8.34 -6.96 11.88
CA ASN A 140 9.65 -6.54 11.39
C ASN A 140 9.45 -5.71 10.13
N ASP A 141 10.43 -4.88 9.79
CA ASP A 141 10.37 -4.00 8.63
C ASP A 141 10.07 -4.78 7.36
N GLY A 142 9.27 -4.19 6.47
CA GLY A 142 8.85 -4.89 5.28
C GLY A 142 8.25 -3.97 4.22
N VAL A 143 7.68 -4.60 3.21
CA VAL A 143 7.06 -3.93 2.07
C VAL A 143 5.67 -4.50 1.83
N LEU A 144 4.70 -3.62 1.74
CA LEU A 144 3.33 -3.90 1.34
C LEU A 144 3.06 -3.31 -0.06
N LEU A 145 2.27 -4.01 -0.85
CA LEU A 145 1.53 -3.42 -1.97
C LEU A 145 0.07 -3.26 -1.57
N LEU A 146 -0.50 -2.12 -1.87
CA LEU A 146 -1.91 -1.82 -1.69
C LEU A 146 -2.54 -1.54 -3.05
N GLN A 147 -3.52 -2.34 -3.45
CA GLN A 147 -4.35 -2.06 -4.61
C GLN A 147 -5.57 -1.27 -4.16
N THR A 148 -5.75 -0.09 -4.74
CA THR A 148 -6.79 0.87 -4.34
C THR A 148 -7.15 1.81 -5.48
N MET A 149 -7.89 2.86 -5.18
CA MET A 149 -8.14 4.00 -6.07
C MET A 149 -7.26 5.18 -5.67
N LEU A 150 -6.88 5.98 -6.66
CA LEU A 150 -6.13 7.21 -6.44
C LEU A 150 -6.90 8.13 -5.49
N GLY A 151 -6.29 8.50 -4.39
CA GLY A 151 -6.92 9.32 -3.34
C GLY A 151 -6.01 10.42 -2.82
N GLN A 152 -6.49 11.16 -1.82
CA GLN A 152 -5.76 12.31 -1.27
C GLN A 152 -4.41 11.95 -0.61
N HIS A 153 -4.23 10.69 -0.18
CA HIS A 153 -2.99 10.20 0.41
C HIS A 153 -2.07 9.49 -0.58
N SER A 154 -2.51 9.31 -1.82
CA SER A 154 -1.69 8.73 -2.89
C SER A 154 -0.59 9.71 -3.29
N VAL A 155 0.67 9.28 -3.18
CA VAL A 155 1.86 10.10 -3.50
C VAL A 155 2.42 9.65 -4.83
N GLN A 156 2.42 10.56 -5.81
CA GLN A 156 2.95 10.30 -7.16
C GLN A 156 4.34 10.91 -7.30
N LYS A 157 5.38 10.07 -7.21
CA LYS A 157 6.79 10.47 -7.30
C LYS A 157 7.45 10.09 -8.63
N TRP A 158 6.67 9.71 -9.64
CA TRP A 158 7.25 9.18 -10.88
C TRP A 158 8.21 10.17 -11.57
N ALA A 159 7.94 11.46 -11.52
CA ALA A 159 8.83 12.48 -12.07
C ALA A 159 10.17 12.55 -11.32
N GLU A 160 10.18 12.38 -10.00
CA GLU A 160 11.41 12.37 -9.20
C GLU A 160 12.25 11.13 -9.47
N ILE A 161 11.61 9.99 -9.75
CA ILE A 161 12.27 8.71 -10.01
C ILE A 161 12.80 8.65 -11.44
N CYS A 162 12.13 9.30 -12.41
CA CYS A 162 12.59 9.37 -13.81
C CYS A 162 13.87 10.21 -14.01
N ILE A 163 14.17 11.12 -13.08
CA ILE A 163 15.27 12.09 -13.22
C ILE A 163 16.58 11.56 -12.59
N ARG A 164 16.56 10.42 -11.91
CA ARG A 164 17.73 9.83 -11.22
C ARG A 164 18.43 8.79 -12.06
#